data_318245869f8de66711b3531f6e09c018
#
_entry.id   318245869f8de66711b3531f6e09c018
#
_cell.length_a   1.000
_cell.length_b   1.000
_cell.length_c   1.000
_cell.angle_alpha   90.00
_cell.angle_beta   90.00
_cell.angle_gamma   90.00
#
_symmetry.space_group_name_H-M   'P 1'
#
loop_
_entity.id
_entity.type
_entity.pdbx_description
1 polymer ?
#
loop_
_entity_poly.entity_id
_entity_poly.type
_entity_poly.pdbx_seq_one_letter_code
_entity_poly.pdbx_strand_id
1 'polypeptide(L)'
;MKKSVLFIILLFAVGMTAQAQKFALIDMEYILKNIPAYERANEQLSQATKQWQGEVEVLAKEAQTMFKDYQAASAKLTAAQKTQKEDAIVEKEKAASELKRKYFGPEGELFKKREELMK
;
A
#
# COMPACT_ATOMS: atom_id res chain seq x y z
N MET A 1 42.49 32.44 20.77
CA MET A 1 41.60 32.58 19.59
C MET A 1 40.79 31.30 19.29
N LYS A 2 41.43 30.14 19.29
CA LYS A 2 40.67 28.87 18.98
C LYS A 2 39.60 28.52 20.02
N LYS A 3 39.82 28.82 21.30
CA LYS A 3 38.83 28.55 22.38
C LYS A 3 37.62 29.47 22.33
N SER A 4 37.78 30.72 21.85
CA SER A 4 36.70 31.69 21.74
C SER A 4 35.77 31.38 20.58
N VAL A 5 36.32 30.90 19.45
CA VAL A 5 35.54 30.47 18.29
C VAL A 5 34.70 29.23 18.61
N LEU A 6 35.28 28.26 19.34
CA LEU A 6 34.55 27.08 19.81
C LEU A 6 33.39 27.43 20.74
N PHE A 7 33.55 28.42 21.60
CA PHE A 7 32.53 28.88 22.53
C PHE A 7 31.35 29.55 21.79
N ILE A 8 31.64 30.35 20.78
CA ILE A 8 30.62 31.00 19.93
C ILE A 8 29.83 29.97 19.13
N ILE A 9 30.48 28.94 18.58
CA ILE A 9 29.82 27.85 17.86
C ILE A 9 28.89 27.05 18.78
N LEU A 10 29.33 26.81 20.02
CA LEU A 10 28.50 26.09 21.01
C LEU A 10 27.25 26.89 21.41
N LEU A 11 27.39 28.20 21.56
CA LEU A 11 26.25 29.10 21.85
C LEU A 11 25.24 29.14 20.68
N PHE A 12 25.74 29.11 19.46
CA PHE A 12 24.90 29.10 18.25
C PHE A 12 24.12 27.78 18.11
N ALA A 13 24.75 26.65 18.46
CA ALA A 13 24.12 25.34 18.42
C ALA A 13 22.97 25.21 19.46
N VAL A 14 23.14 25.80 20.64
CA VAL A 14 22.10 25.81 21.67
C VAL A 14 20.89 26.64 21.24
N GLY A 15 21.12 27.76 20.55
CA GLY A 15 20.04 28.57 20.02
C GLY A 15 19.18 27.88 18.98
N MET A 16 19.79 27.06 18.10
CA MET A 16 19.06 26.29 17.09
C MET A 16 18.23 25.16 17.68
N THR A 17 18.74 24.50 18.71
CA THR A 17 18.00 23.40 19.34
C THR A 17 16.76 23.88 20.08
N ALA A 18 16.78 25.07 20.66
CA ALA A 18 15.61 25.66 21.33
C ALA A 18 14.46 25.97 20.38
N GLN A 19 14.76 26.45 19.17
CA GLN A 19 13.74 26.70 18.13
C GLN A 19 13.17 25.40 17.57
N ALA A 20 14.01 24.40 17.36
CA ALA A 20 13.58 23.07 16.89
C ALA A 20 12.64 22.40 17.89
N GLN A 21 12.87 22.55 19.18
CA GLN A 21 11.99 22.01 20.23
C GLN A 21 10.61 22.70 20.24
N LYS A 22 10.53 24.00 20.00
CA LYS A 22 9.25 24.73 19.90
C LYS A 22 8.42 24.23 18.72
N PHE A 23 9.03 24.03 17.56
CA PHE A 23 8.34 23.50 16.38
C PHE A 23 7.85 22.08 16.61
N ALA A 24 8.66 21.23 17.23
CA ALA A 24 8.28 19.86 17.54
C ALA A 24 7.09 19.79 18.49
N LEU A 25 7.01 20.68 19.50
CA LEU A 25 5.88 20.75 20.43
C LEU A 25 4.58 21.18 19.76
N ILE A 26 4.63 22.14 18.84
CA ILE A 26 3.47 22.62 18.10
C ILE A 26 2.93 21.49 17.21
N ASP A 27 3.82 20.76 16.52
CA ASP A 27 3.44 19.62 15.67
C ASP A 27 2.83 18.49 16.51
N MET A 28 3.36 18.22 17.70
CA MET A 28 2.80 17.21 18.60
C MET A 28 1.39 17.57 19.08
N GLU A 29 1.14 18.83 19.43
CA GLU A 29 -0.20 19.28 19.82
C GLU A 29 -1.21 19.09 18.68
N TYR A 30 -0.83 19.46 17.47
CA TYR A 30 -1.66 19.26 16.28
C TYR A 30 -1.95 17.78 16.05
N ILE A 31 -0.94 16.94 16.11
CA ILE A 31 -1.06 15.48 15.96
C ILE A 31 -1.99 14.90 17.03
N LEU A 32 -1.81 15.27 18.31
CA LEU A 32 -2.62 14.78 19.41
C LEU A 32 -4.10 15.12 19.26
N LYS A 33 -4.42 16.30 18.78
CA LYS A 33 -5.82 16.72 18.53
C LYS A 33 -6.48 15.94 17.40
N ASN A 34 -5.70 15.48 16.43
CA ASN A 34 -6.20 14.80 15.24
C ASN A 34 -6.04 13.28 15.26
N ILE A 35 -5.45 12.71 16.33
CA ILE A 35 -5.25 11.26 16.48
C ILE A 35 -6.54 10.45 16.30
N PRO A 36 -7.69 10.80 16.94
CA PRO A 36 -8.89 9.99 16.77
C PRO A 36 -9.41 9.93 15.33
N ALA A 37 -9.33 11.04 14.59
CA ALA A 37 -9.73 11.08 13.19
C ALA A 37 -8.73 10.30 12.31
N TYR A 38 -7.45 10.41 12.61
CA TYR A 38 -6.37 9.69 11.93
C TYR A 38 -6.48 8.18 12.14
N GLU A 39 -6.74 7.76 13.38
CA GLU A 39 -6.93 6.34 13.71
C GLU A 39 -8.14 5.76 12.98
N ARG A 40 -9.27 6.47 12.96
CA ARG A 40 -10.46 6.03 12.22
C ARG A 40 -10.20 5.92 10.72
N ALA A 41 -9.49 6.89 10.15
CA ALA A 41 -9.12 6.87 8.74
C ALA A 41 -8.21 5.67 8.43
N ASN A 42 -7.21 5.41 9.27
CA ASN A 42 -6.31 4.26 9.12
C ASN A 42 -7.05 2.93 9.26
N GLU A 43 -7.99 2.84 10.19
CA GLU A 43 -8.81 1.63 10.37
C GLU A 43 -9.65 1.36 9.13
N GLN A 44 -10.31 2.37 8.57
CA GLN A 44 -11.10 2.24 7.35
C GLN A 44 -10.22 1.85 6.16
N LEU A 45 -9.03 2.45 6.03
CA LEU A 45 -8.07 2.09 4.98
C LEU A 45 -7.58 0.64 5.14
N SER A 46 -7.31 0.22 6.37
CA SER A 46 -6.89 -1.15 6.67
C SER A 46 -7.97 -2.17 6.31
N GLN A 47 -9.21 -1.90 6.68
CA GLN A 47 -10.35 -2.77 6.35
C GLN A 47 -10.57 -2.87 4.84
N ALA A 48 -10.55 -1.73 4.14
CA ALA A 48 -10.68 -1.69 2.70
C ALA A 48 -9.55 -2.44 2.00
N THR A 49 -8.31 -2.25 2.47
CA THR A 49 -7.12 -2.94 1.96
C THR A 49 -7.26 -4.45 2.09
N LYS A 50 -7.66 -4.94 3.27
CA LYS A 50 -7.87 -6.37 3.50
C LYS A 50 -8.96 -6.95 2.61
N GLN A 51 -10.07 -6.23 2.44
CA GLN A 51 -11.17 -6.66 1.58
C GLN A 51 -10.71 -6.76 0.13
N TRP A 52 -10.03 -5.73 -0.36
CA TRP A 52 -9.56 -5.70 -1.75
C TRP A 52 -8.45 -6.73 -2.02
N GLN A 53 -7.54 -6.92 -1.06
CA GLN A 53 -6.55 -8.00 -1.15
C GLN A 53 -7.21 -9.36 -1.21
N GLY A 54 -8.25 -9.59 -0.41
CA GLY A 54 -9.03 -10.83 -0.43
C GLY A 54 -9.66 -11.08 -1.78
N GLU A 55 -10.25 -10.06 -2.40
CA GLU A 55 -10.85 -10.17 -3.74
C GLU A 55 -9.80 -10.53 -4.81
N VAL A 56 -8.64 -9.89 -4.77
CA VAL A 56 -7.53 -10.19 -5.69
C VAL A 56 -7.01 -11.62 -5.47
N GLU A 57 -6.84 -12.01 -4.20
CA GLU A 57 -6.39 -13.37 -3.85
C GLU A 57 -7.33 -14.47 -4.33
N VAL A 58 -8.64 -14.24 -4.25
CA VAL A 58 -9.64 -15.20 -4.77
C VAL A 58 -9.40 -15.46 -6.25
N LEU A 59 -9.24 -14.41 -7.05
CA LEU A 59 -8.97 -14.56 -8.48
C LEU A 59 -7.63 -15.23 -8.76
N ALA A 60 -6.60 -14.86 -8.00
CA ALA A 60 -5.27 -15.46 -8.14
C ALA A 60 -5.28 -16.96 -7.78
N LYS A 61 -6.00 -17.33 -6.72
CA LYS A 61 -6.15 -18.74 -6.33
C LYS A 61 -6.96 -19.53 -7.34
N GLU A 62 -8.01 -18.95 -7.89
CA GLU A 62 -8.78 -19.58 -8.96
C GLU A 62 -7.92 -19.86 -10.18
N ALA A 63 -7.10 -18.89 -10.60
CA ALA A 63 -6.16 -19.06 -11.71
C ALA A 63 -5.14 -20.17 -11.42
N GLN A 64 -4.64 -20.22 -10.19
CA GLN A 64 -3.68 -21.24 -9.75
C GLN A 64 -4.30 -22.64 -9.75
N THR A 65 -5.54 -22.76 -9.28
CA THR A 65 -6.29 -24.01 -9.31
C THR A 65 -6.55 -24.47 -10.74
N MET A 66 -6.95 -23.57 -11.61
CA MET A 66 -7.14 -23.86 -13.04
C MET A 66 -5.85 -24.36 -13.68
N PHE A 67 -4.71 -23.78 -13.34
CA PHE A 67 -3.41 -24.20 -13.84
C PHE A 67 -3.04 -25.59 -13.34
N LYS A 68 -3.26 -25.90 -12.06
CA LYS A 68 -3.03 -27.24 -11.51
C LYS A 68 -3.90 -28.30 -12.16
N ASP A 69 -5.18 -27.99 -12.35
CA ASP A 69 -6.13 -28.89 -13.02
C ASP A 69 -5.72 -29.11 -14.48
N TYR A 70 -5.26 -28.05 -15.15
CA TYR A 70 -4.74 -28.13 -16.50
C TYR A 70 -3.50 -29.05 -16.58
N GLN A 71 -2.55 -28.91 -15.68
CA GLN A 71 -1.36 -29.75 -15.64
C GLN A 71 -1.72 -31.24 -15.42
N ALA A 72 -2.65 -31.49 -14.50
CA ALA A 72 -3.09 -32.86 -14.20
C ALA A 72 -3.82 -33.51 -15.39
N ALA A 73 -4.56 -32.73 -16.16
CA ALA A 73 -5.37 -33.22 -17.28
C ALA A 73 -4.68 -33.12 -18.64
N SER A 74 -3.52 -32.49 -18.74
CA SER A 74 -2.89 -32.11 -20.03
C SER A 74 -2.65 -33.29 -20.97
N ALA A 75 -2.31 -34.46 -20.44
CA ALA A 75 -2.08 -35.65 -21.24
C ALA A 75 -3.35 -36.20 -21.94
N LYS A 76 -4.53 -35.85 -21.39
CA LYS A 76 -5.84 -36.32 -21.90
C LYS A 76 -6.52 -35.28 -22.79
N LEU A 77 -5.99 -34.08 -22.91
CA LEU A 77 -6.59 -32.99 -23.65
C LEU A 77 -6.13 -32.97 -25.11
N THR A 78 -7.07 -32.64 -26.01
CA THR A 78 -6.74 -32.33 -27.43
C THR A 78 -6.03 -30.98 -27.49
N ALA A 79 -5.37 -30.71 -28.63
CA ALA A 79 -4.72 -29.42 -28.86
C ALA A 79 -5.69 -28.24 -28.74
N ALA A 80 -6.90 -28.38 -29.25
CA ALA A 80 -7.95 -27.35 -29.15
C ALA A 80 -8.39 -27.12 -27.69
N GLN A 81 -8.57 -28.21 -26.92
CA GLN A 81 -8.92 -28.14 -25.50
C GLN A 81 -7.82 -27.50 -24.65
N LYS A 82 -6.55 -27.83 -24.95
CA LYS A 82 -5.40 -27.19 -24.29
C LYS A 82 -5.41 -25.68 -24.50
N THR A 83 -5.60 -25.23 -25.73
CA THR A 83 -5.66 -23.81 -26.08
C THR A 83 -6.80 -23.10 -25.34
N GLN A 84 -7.99 -23.71 -25.29
CA GLN A 84 -9.12 -23.15 -24.54
C GLN A 84 -8.83 -22.99 -23.06
N LYS A 85 -8.22 -24.00 -22.46
CA LYS A 85 -7.88 -23.95 -21.02
C LYS A 85 -6.77 -22.97 -20.72
N GLU A 86 -5.76 -22.90 -21.56
CA GLU A 86 -4.68 -21.92 -21.44
C GLU A 86 -5.22 -20.49 -21.56
N ASP A 87 -6.10 -20.23 -22.54
CA ASP A 87 -6.71 -18.93 -22.71
C ASP A 87 -7.56 -18.53 -21.49
N ALA A 88 -8.33 -19.49 -20.94
CA ALA A 88 -9.14 -19.24 -19.74
C ALA A 88 -8.28 -18.91 -18.53
N ILE A 89 -7.14 -19.57 -18.35
CA ILE A 89 -6.17 -19.29 -17.28
C ILE A 89 -5.58 -17.89 -17.45
N VAL A 90 -5.15 -17.54 -18.68
CA VAL A 90 -4.59 -16.21 -18.98
C VAL A 90 -5.61 -15.12 -18.71
N GLU A 91 -6.86 -15.32 -19.10
CA GLU A 91 -7.94 -14.36 -18.81
C GLU A 91 -8.16 -14.17 -17.31
N LYS A 92 -8.09 -15.25 -16.54
CA LYS A 92 -8.24 -15.20 -15.09
C LYS A 92 -7.08 -14.47 -14.43
N GLU A 93 -5.86 -14.74 -14.84
CA GLU A 93 -4.66 -14.05 -14.37
C GLU A 93 -4.70 -12.57 -14.72
N LYS A 94 -5.15 -12.25 -15.93
CA LYS A 94 -5.33 -10.87 -16.40
C LYS A 94 -6.37 -10.14 -15.54
N ALA A 95 -7.50 -10.79 -15.26
CA ALA A 95 -8.54 -10.22 -14.41
C ALA A 95 -8.00 -9.93 -13.00
N ALA A 96 -7.21 -10.83 -12.42
CA ALA A 96 -6.56 -10.62 -11.12
C ALA A 96 -5.60 -9.43 -11.17
N SER A 97 -4.80 -9.33 -12.21
CA SER A 97 -3.84 -8.24 -12.40
C SER A 97 -4.54 -6.89 -12.59
N GLU A 98 -5.61 -6.84 -13.38
CA GLU A 98 -6.41 -5.64 -13.60
C GLU A 98 -7.11 -5.19 -12.32
N LEU A 99 -7.65 -6.12 -11.55
CA LEU A 99 -8.29 -5.82 -10.27
C LEU A 99 -7.28 -5.28 -9.26
N LYS A 100 -6.09 -5.86 -9.20
CA LYS A 100 -5.00 -5.38 -8.38
C LYS A 100 -4.60 -3.94 -8.77
N ARG A 101 -4.52 -3.65 -10.06
CA ARG A 101 -4.22 -2.30 -10.55
C ARG A 101 -5.33 -1.33 -10.19
N LYS A 102 -6.59 -1.75 -10.32
CA LYS A 102 -7.75 -0.92 -9.98
C LYS A 102 -7.73 -0.49 -8.51
N TYR A 103 -7.40 -1.41 -7.61
CA TYR A 103 -7.38 -1.12 -6.18
C TYR A 103 -6.08 -0.49 -5.69
N PHE A 104 -4.94 -1.00 -6.15
CA PHE A 104 -3.62 -0.66 -5.61
C PHE A 104 -2.71 0.07 -6.59
N GLY A 105 -3.19 0.39 -7.79
CA GLY A 105 -2.43 1.14 -8.77
C GLY A 105 -2.20 2.60 -8.37
N PRO A 106 -1.38 3.34 -9.13
CA PRO A 106 -1.03 4.74 -8.80
C PRO A 106 -2.22 5.68 -8.62
N GLU A 107 -3.30 5.46 -9.35
CA GLU A 107 -4.55 6.23 -9.21
C GLU A 107 -5.71 5.30 -8.83
N GLY A 108 -5.43 4.23 -8.08
CA GLY A 108 -6.39 3.23 -7.72
C GLY A 108 -7.33 3.66 -6.59
N GLU A 109 -8.26 2.76 -6.27
CA GLU A 109 -9.29 3.02 -5.24
C GLU A 109 -8.69 3.28 -3.86
N LEU A 110 -7.57 2.62 -3.52
CA LEU A 110 -6.88 2.86 -2.25
C LEU A 110 -6.35 4.29 -2.16
N PHE A 111 -5.75 4.77 -3.24
CA PHE A 111 -5.23 6.14 -3.31
C PHE A 111 -6.37 7.16 -3.16
N LYS A 112 -7.46 6.97 -3.88
CA LYS A 112 -8.65 7.84 -3.81
C LYS A 112 -9.26 7.85 -2.42
N LYS A 113 -9.38 6.68 -1.81
CA LYS A 113 -9.92 6.56 -0.45
C LYS A 113 -9.01 7.24 0.58
N ARG A 114 -7.71 7.11 0.41
CA ARG A 114 -6.74 7.81 1.27
C ARG A 114 -6.90 9.33 1.16
N GLU A 115 -7.01 9.85 -0.06
CA GLU A 115 -7.23 11.28 -0.27
C GLU A 115 -8.54 11.75 0.37
N GLU A 116 -9.60 11.00 0.20
CA GLU A 116 -10.91 11.31 0.78
C GLU A 116 -10.87 11.37 2.32
N LEU A 117 -10.21 10.40 2.95
CA LEU A 117 -10.15 10.30 4.41
C LEU A 117 -9.16 11.28 5.05
N MET A 118 -8.18 11.77 4.30
CA MET A 118 -7.14 12.69 4.80
C MET A 118 -7.45 14.16 4.52
N LYS A 119 -8.60 14.49 3.99
CA LYS A 119 -9.03 15.89 3.79
C LYS A 119 -9.47 16.59 5.07
#